data_6a1fca5163f3b62dae6754e6ef282df8
#
_entry.id   6a1fca5163f3b62dae6754e6ef282df8
#
_cell.length_a   1.000
_cell.length_b   1.000
_cell.length_c   1.000
_cell.angle_alpha   90.00
_cell.angle_beta   90.00
_cell.angle_gamma   90.00
#
_symmetry.space_group_name_H-M   'P 1'
#
loop_
_entity.id
_entity.type
_entity.pdbx_description
1 polymer ?
#
loop_
_entity_poly.entity_id
_entity_poly.type
_entity_poly.pdbx_seq_one_letter_code
_entity_poly.pdbx_strand_id
1 'polypeptide(L)'
;MAIVTLRYWAAAKEAAGTAEETISAGTLAEALAAAQGKAEDGERSRPNSRLQAVLARSSFLIDGTPVGTRAPETVVLSDAAVIEVLPPFAGG
;
A
#
# COMPACT_ATOMS: atom_id res chain seq x y z
N MET A 1 7.46 -13.20 8.80
CA MET A 1 6.92 -12.10 8.02
C MET A 1 8.02 -11.42 7.25
N ALA A 2 7.68 -10.93 6.09
CA ALA A 2 8.66 -10.24 5.25
C ALA A 2 8.71 -8.76 5.60
N ILE A 3 9.87 -8.16 5.46
CA ILE A 3 10.01 -6.71 5.53
C ILE A 3 9.90 -6.18 4.10
N VAL A 4 8.89 -5.37 3.86
CA VAL A 4 8.58 -4.89 2.52
C VAL A 4 8.49 -3.37 2.51
N THR A 5 8.64 -2.79 1.32
CA THR A 5 8.54 -1.35 1.14
C THR A 5 7.31 -1.03 0.32
N LEU A 6 6.48 -0.13 0.83
CA LEU A 6 5.36 0.42 0.07
C LEU A 6 5.80 1.75 -0.52
N ARG A 7 5.69 1.88 -1.83
CA ARG A 7 5.99 3.14 -2.51
C ARG A 7 4.68 3.74 -3.02
N TYR A 8 4.45 4.97 -2.62
CA TYR A 8 3.20 5.65 -2.94
C TYR A 8 3.42 6.67 -4.04
N TRP A 9 2.55 6.66 -5.03
CA TRP A 9 2.61 7.59 -6.16
C TRP A 9 1.37 8.48 -6.17
N ALA A 10 1.54 9.70 -6.67
CA ALA A 10 0.43 10.63 -6.94
C ALA A 10 -0.50 10.76 -5.72
N ALA A 11 -1.79 10.51 -5.90
CA ALA A 11 -2.78 10.69 -4.82
C ALA A 11 -2.49 9.81 -3.61
N ALA A 12 -1.88 8.64 -3.81
CA ALA A 12 -1.53 7.78 -2.69
C ALA A 12 -0.42 8.42 -1.85
N LYS A 13 0.54 9.05 -2.50
CA LYS A 13 1.60 9.75 -1.79
C LYS A 13 1.05 10.89 -0.95
N GLU A 14 0.12 11.64 -1.52
CA GLU A 14 -0.51 12.73 -0.78
C GLU A 14 -1.30 12.22 0.40
N ALA A 15 -2.06 11.15 0.20
CA ALA A 15 -2.89 10.62 1.27
C ALA A 15 -2.07 9.98 2.37
N ALA A 16 -0.97 9.33 2.01
CA ALA A 16 -0.10 8.67 3.00
C ALA A 16 0.77 9.67 3.76
N GLY A 17 1.06 10.81 3.13
CA GLY A 17 1.95 11.78 3.73
C GLY A 17 3.43 11.45 3.59
N THR A 18 3.75 10.43 2.83
CA THR A 18 5.13 10.00 2.61
C THR A 18 5.24 9.34 1.24
N ALA A 19 6.43 9.37 0.68
CA ALA A 19 6.68 8.72 -0.62
C ALA A 19 6.80 7.21 -0.48
N GLU A 20 7.31 6.74 0.63
CA GLU A 20 7.43 5.30 0.86
C GLU A 20 7.54 5.01 2.34
N GLU A 21 7.23 3.78 2.70
CA GLU A 21 7.42 3.33 4.07
C GLU A 21 7.70 1.83 4.09
N THR A 22 8.39 1.39 5.14
CA THR A 22 8.76 0.00 5.31
C THR A 22 7.83 -0.62 6.34
N ILE A 23 7.27 -1.77 6.02
CA ILE A 23 6.39 -2.48 6.94
C ILE A 23 6.67 -3.97 6.92
N SER A 24 6.19 -4.64 7.95
CA SER A 24 6.32 -6.08 8.09
C SER A 24 5.00 -6.72 7.71
N ALA A 25 5.01 -7.58 6.69
CA ALA A 25 3.79 -8.21 6.22
C ALA A 25 4.12 -9.48 5.45
N GLY A 26 3.23 -10.45 5.49
CA GLY A 26 3.41 -11.70 4.77
C GLY A 26 2.63 -11.72 3.46
N THR A 27 1.57 -10.93 3.35
CA THR A 27 0.76 -10.86 2.15
C THR A 27 0.49 -9.41 1.79
N LEU A 28 0.03 -9.19 0.56
CA LEU A 28 -0.34 -7.85 0.14
C LEU A 28 -1.48 -7.31 1.01
N ALA A 29 -2.46 -8.15 1.35
CA ALA A 29 -3.56 -7.72 2.20
C ALA A 29 -3.05 -7.21 3.55
N GLU A 30 -2.10 -7.91 4.15
CA GLU A 30 -1.52 -7.48 5.41
C GLU A 30 -0.76 -6.16 5.28
N ALA A 31 -0.04 -6.00 4.17
CA ALA A 31 0.71 -4.78 3.92
C ALA A 31 -0.23 -3.58 3.79
N LEU A 32 -1.31 -3.75 3.05
CA LEU A 32 -2.26 -2.66 2.85
C LEU A 32 -2.99 -2.33 4.14
N ALA A 33 -3.33 -3.35 4.94
CA ALA A 33 -3.96 -3.12 6.23
C ALA A 33 -3.04 -2.36 7.18
N ALA A 34 -1.76 -2.69 7.18
CA ALA A 34 -0.79 -2.00 8.03
C ALA A 34 -0.65 -0.54 7.63
N ALA A 35 -0.64 -0.26 6.32
CA ALA A 35 -0.55 1.11 5.83
C ALA A 35 -1.77 1.92 6.23
N GLN A 36 -2.96 1.34 6.07
CA GLN A 36 -4.21 2.01 6.39
C GLN A 36 -4.39 2.24 7.88
N GLY A 37 -3.78 1.42 8.69
CA GLY A 37 -3.90 1.52 10.14
C GLY A 37 -3.00 2.55 10.77
N LYS A 38 -2.12 3.19 10.02
CA LYS A 38 -1.22 4.21 10.54
C LYS A 38 -1.81 5.58 10.39
N ALA A 39 -1.93 6.30 11.49
CA ALA A 39 -2.31 7.70 11.44
C ALA A 39 -1.08 8.54 11.15
N GLU A 40 -1.28 9.72 10.56
CA GLU A 40 -0.18 10.59 10.17
C GLU A 40 0.68 11.01 11.35
N ASP A 41 0.07 11.18 12.50
CA ASP A 41 0.78 11.62 13.70
C ASP A 41 1.22 10.46 14.58
N GLY A 42 1.13 9.24 14.08
CA GLY A 42 1.52 8.07 14.82
C GLY A 42 0.44 7.49 15.70
N GLU A 43 -0.73 8.07 15.72
CA GLU A 43 -1.83 7.52 16.50
C GLU A 43 -2.50 6.38 15.78
N ARG A 44 -2.57 5.26 16.43
CA ARG A 44 -3.10 4.05 15.81
C ARG A 44 -4.61 3.93 15.87
N SER A 45 -5.24 4.77 16.67
CA SER A 45 -6.67 4.68 16.86
C SER A 45 -7.45 5.22 15.69
N ARG A 46 -6.78 5.88 14.76
CA ARG A 46 -7.44 6.48 13.61
C ARG A 46 -6.92 5.91 12.31
N PRO A 47 -7.71 5.15 11.59
CA PRO A 47 -7.32 4.72 10.26
C PRO A 47 -7.23 5.92 9.33
N ASN A 48 -6.31 5.84 8.39
CA ASN A 48 -6.16 6.88 7.39
C ASN A 48 -7.20 6.66 6.30
N SER A 49 -8.36 7.26 6.44
CA SER A 49 -9.46 7.01 5.53
C SER A 49 -9.22 7.57 4.13
N ARG A 50 -8.40 8.63 4.00
CA ARG A 50 -8.04 9.13 2.67
C ARG A 50 -7.20 8.09 1.93
N LEU A 51 -6.20 7.55 2.61
CA LEU A 51 -5.35 6.54 2.00
C LEU A 51 -6.17 5.28 1.69
N GLN A 52 -7.05 4.89 2.59
CA GLN A 52 -7.90 3.74 2.39
C GLN A 52 -8.72 3.88 1.11
N ALA A 53 -9.31 5.04 0.89
CA ALA A 53 -10.10 5.29 -0.31
C ALA A 53 -9.24 5.24 -1.57
N VAL A 54 -8.02 5.76 -1.52
CA VAL A 54 -7.12 5.72 -2.65
C VAL A 54 -6.68 4.29 -2.94
N LEU A 55 -6.31 3.54 -1.90
CA LEU A 55 -5.86 2.16 -2.07
C LEU A 55 -6.94 1.28 -2.70
N ALA A 56 -8.20 1.55 -2.37
CA ALA A 56 -9.30 0.77 -2.91
C ALA A 56 -9.43 0.89 -4.42
N ARG A 57 -8.88 1.95 -5.00
CA ARG A 57 -8.97 2.21 -6.43
C ARG A 57 -7.63 2.07 -7.14
N SER A 58 -6.58 1.75 -6.41
CA SER A 58 -5.24 1.70 -6.97
C SER A 58 -4.91 0.34 -7.55
N SER A 59 -3.97 0.35 -8.48
CA SER A 59 -3.32 -0.87 -8.95
C SER A 59 -2.02 -1.06 -8.18
N PHE A 60 -1.53 -2.28 -8.16
CA PHE A 60 -0.32 -2.59 -7.40
C PHE A 60 0.67 -3.35 -8.27
N LEU A 61 1.94 -3.00 -8.12
CA LEU A 61 3.05 -3.77 -8.69
C LEU A 61 3.88 -4.32 -7.55
N ILE A 62 4.32 -5.55 -7.68
CA ILE A 62 5.25 -6.14 -6.72
C ILE A 62 6.51 -6.49 -7.48
N ASP A 63 7.60 -5.80 -7.12
CA ASP A 63 8.88 -5.93 -7.81
C ASP A 63 8.70 -5.77 -9.33
N GLY A 64 7.84 -4.83 -9.71
CA GLY A 64 7.59 -4.52 -11.11
C GLY A 64 6.55 -5.37 -11.79
N THR A 65 5.99 -6.37 -11.10
CA THR A 65 5.02 -7.29 -11.71
C THR A 65 3.61 -6.93 -11.24
N PRO A 66 2.68 -6.70 -12.17
CA PRO A 66 1.31 -6.35 -11.78
C PRO A 66 0.62 -7.45 -11.00
N VAL A 67 -0.10 -7.05 -9.97
CA VAL A 67 -0.91 -7.97 -9.19
C VAL A 67 -2.14 -8.41 -9.98
N GLY A 68 -2.68 -7.49 -10.78
CA GLY A 68 -3.86 -7.77 -11.58
C GLY A 68 -5.08 -7.97 -10.70
N THR A 69 -5.85 -9.01 -11.02
CA THR A 69 -7.10 -9.28 -10.30
C THR A 69 -6.93 -10.28 -9.17
N ARG A 70 -5.70 -10.66 -8.83
CA ARG A 70 -5.49 -11.60 -7.73
C ARG A 70 -5.96 -11.00 -6.42
N ALA A 71 -6.59 -11.81 -5.59
CA ALA A 71 -7.03 -11.34 -4.27
C ALA A 71 -5.79 -11.04 -3.42
N PRO A 72 -5.76 -9.88 -2.74
CA PRO A 72 -4.55 -9.50 -1.96
C PRO A 72 -4.15 -10.53 -0.91
N GLU A 73 -5.10 -11.26 -0.37
CA GLU A 73 -4.81 -12.29 0.64
C GLU A 73 -4.00 -13.45 0.08
N THR A 74 -4.03 -13.62 -1.24
CA THR A 74 -3.31 -14.71 -1.89
C THR A 74 -1.96 -14.30 -2.42
N VAL A 75 -1.62 -13.02 -2.35
CA VAL A 75 -0.36 -12.50 -2.86
C VAL A 75 0.67 -12.52 -1.74
N VAL A 76 1.50 -13.55 -1.76
CA VAL A 76 2.53 -13.75 -0.73
C VAL A 76 3.73 -12.87 -1.06
N LEU A 77 4.25 -12.19 -0.05
CA LEU A 77 5.37 -11.27 -0.22
C LEU A 77 6.68 -11.90 0.20
N SER A 78 7.70 -11.65 -0.60
CA SER A 78 9.06 -12.06 -0.26
C SER A 78 9.73 -10.94 0.53
N ASP A 79 10.75 -11.31 1.28
CA ASP A 79 11.53 -10.34 2.02
C ASP A 79 12.14 -9.33 1.04
N ALA A 80 12.13 -8.07 1.41
CA ALA A 80 12.62 -6.95 0.60
C ALA A 80 11.76 -6.64 -0.63
N ALA A 81 10.56 -7.20 -0.74
CA ALA A 81 9.67 -6.87 -1.85
C ALA A 81 9.32 -5.38 -1.85
N VAL A 82 9.15 -4.83 -3.04
CA VAL A 82 8.73 -3.44 -3.20
C VAL A 82 7.35 -3.44 -3.82
N ILE A 83 6.40 -2.85 -3.11
CA ILE A 83 5.02 -2.74 -3.57
C ILE A 83 4.79 -1.31 -4.02
N GLU A 84 4.49 -1.11 -5.29
CA GLU A 84 4.17 0.22 -5.80
C GLU A 84 2.68 0.40 -5.86
N VAL A 85 2.20 1.47 -5.26
CA VAL A 85 0.78 1.81 -5.21
C VAL A 85 0.52 2.85 -6.30
N LEU A 86 -0.25 2.46 -7.30
CA LEU A 86 -0.51 3.28 -8.48
C LEU A 86 -1.98 3.65 -8.54
N PRO A 87 -2.35 4.84 -8.06
CA PRO A 87 -3.74 5.29 -8.14
C PRO A 87 -4.12 5.52 -9.60
N PRO A 88 -5.43 5.51 -9.92
CA PRO A 88 -5.85 5.89 -11.26
C PRO A 88 -5.47 7.33 -11.49
N PHE A 89 -5.13 7.66 -12.73
CA PHE A 89 -4.78 9.03 -13.04
C PHE A 89 -6.01 9.93 -12.94
N ALA A 90 -5.82 11.09 -12.36
CA ALA A 90 -6.89 12.06 -12.24
C ALA A 90 -7.37 12.45 -13.63
N GLY A 91 -8.61 12.63 -13.79
CA GLY A 91 -9.17 12.92 -15.07
C GLY A 91 -9.38 11.67 -15.88
N GLY A 92 -8.79 10.64 -15.43
CA GLY A 92 -9.03 9.33 -16.00
C GLY A 92 -10.06 8.67 -15.15
#